data_32f03aa82bc3b5e1f6d5b029c182cf7c
#
_entry.id   32f03aa82bc3b5e1f6d5b029c182cf7c
#
_cell.length_a   1.000
_cell.length_b   1.000
_cell.length_c   1.000
_cell.angle_alpha   90.00
_cell.angle_beta   90.00
_cell.angle_gamma   90.00
#
_symmetry.space_group_name_H-M   'P 1'
#
loop_
_entity.id
_entity.type
_entity.pdbx_description
1 polymer ?
#
loop_
_entity_poly.entity_id
_entity_poly.type
_entity_poly.pdbx_seq_one_letter_code
_entity_poly.pdbx_strand_id
1 'polypeptide(L)'
;MKLLLPIAILLLPIAILLLPIVLVYAYFNRKTSDWSLRLFEMTQRLIDKLLSIAPIKRQNATEKALCIVRLDVVGDYILTRNFFAPFKEHYKDYKIVFIGNSIIKDLSVIADSPYVDEFIFLDHSIWNQYNGYIHSRQHAFRFLRYLLKFFIKRYNELLMLKKTHYEIAINPVLPWGDILRDDIVMKHLDASFKVSVRHEPFVDRGHHSVYVSDGKISHFYTHLFNIPKVSKFLFEFHQDLFSAFFKTFKGVDLAPVPFGMELPPSSVLKESSQNLLNGLSSRYGVLNLGSSDFFRCYRYFNRIVRYLNADIQLVICGTTPTEAKEAAKLVKAHKNAISLVGKTSLLEYAYIIKGAEFALGNESSIAHFAAALKVPYIFILSNGSSYATFHPYPKTLCATHHVIYPTEFTNLRESKKIWEQRDVNTIKPSAVIASIKEHAPHLLKENTPDDIDKDYFIEEV
;
A
#
# COMPACT_ATOMS: atom_id res chain seq x y z
N MET A 1 16.75 -0.71 -27.49
CA MET A 1 15.91 -0.09 -28.54
C MET A 1 15.82 -0.89 -29.84
N LYS A 2 16.88 -1.53 -30.33
CA LYS A 2 16.86 -2.26 -31.63
C LYS A 2 16.07 -3.59 -31.69
N LEU A 3 15.70 -4.19 -30.52
CA LEU A 3 14.87 -5.43 -30.45
C LEU A 3 13.36 -5.16 -30.29
N LEU A 4 12.97 -3.94 -29.97
CA LEU A 4 11.55 -3.57 -29.76
C LEU A 4 10.78 -3.40 -31.09
N LEU A 5 11.46 -3.02 -32.15
CA LEU A 5 10.83 -2.78 -33.44
C LEU A 5 10.26 -4.05 -34.08
N PRO A 6 10.96 -5.22 -34.10
CA PRO A 6 10.41 -6.45 -34.64
C PRO A 6 9.23 -6.99 -33.87
N ILE A 7 9.25 -6.88 -32.51
CA ILE A 7 8.16 -7.36 -31.67
C ILE A 7 6.93 -6.46 -31.79
N ALA A 8 7.11 -5.14 -31.83
CA ALA A 8 6.02 -4.22 -32.07
C ALA A 8 5.39 -4.39 -33.44
N ILE A 9 6.19 -4.69 -34.49
CA ILE A 9 5.72 -4.97 -35.87
C ILE A 9 4.95 -6.30 -35.91
N LEU A 10 5.34 -7.31 -35.15
CA LEU A 10 4.64 -8.61 -35.07
C LEU A 10 3.34 -8.54 -34.26
N LEU A 11 3.28 -7.67 -33.26
CA LEU A 11 2.15 -7.56 -32.33
C LEU A 11 1.13 -6.51 -32.77
N LEU A 12 1.53 -5.53 -33.58
CA LEU A 12 0.62 -4.51 -34.10
C LEU A 12 -0.54 -5.12 -34.92
N PRO A 13 -0.33 -6.09 -35.81
CA PRO A 13 -1.43 -6.78 -36.49
C PRO A 13 -2.35 -7.56 -35.53
N ILE A 14 -1.77 -8.21 -34.51
CA ILE A 14 -2.55 -8.95 -33.51
C ILE A 14 -3.39 -7.98 -32.64
N ALA A 15 -2.82 -6.86 -32.24
CA ALA A 15 -3.54 -5.82 -31.51
C ALA A 15 -4.65 -5.19 -32.37
N ILE A 16 -4.41 -4.96 -33.66
CA ILE A 16 -5.38 -4.44 -34.63
C ILE A 16 -6.50 -5.47 -34.89
N LEU A 17 -6.19 -6.76 -34.97
CA LEU A 17 -7.16 -7.84 -35.14
C LEU A 17 -8.02 -8.09 -33.88
N LEU A 18 -7.44 -7.93 -32.70
CA LEU A 18 -8.15 -8.07 -31.43
C LEU A 18 -8.97 -6.82 -31.08
N LEU A 19 -8.63 -5.66 -31.63
CA LEU A 19 -9.29 -4.38 -31.34
C LEU A 19 -10.81 -4.40 -31.59
N PRO A 20 -11.32 -4.88 -32.74
CA PRO A 20 -12.77 -4.98 -32.98
C PRO A 20 -13.45 -5.95 -32.01
N ILE A 21 -12.80 -7.08 -31.71
CA ILE A 21 -13.34 -8.09 -30.79
C ILE A 21 -13.45 -7.52 -29.37
N VAL A 22 -12.43 -6.79 -28.92
CA VAL A 22 -12.40 -6.12 -27.63
C VAL A 22 -13.46 -5.02 -27.54
N LEU A 23 -13.62 -4.23 -28.62
CA LEU A 23 -14.64 -3.16 -28.67
C LEU A 23 -16.06 -3.71 -28.70
N VAL A 24 -16.30 -4.76 -29.48
CA VAL A 24 -17.61 -5.45 -29.52
C VAL A 24 -17.91 -6.12 -28.17
N TYR A 25 -16.95 -6.81 -27.60
CA TYR A 25 -17.10 -7.44 -26.28
C TYR A 25 -17.34 -6.40 -25.17
N ALA A 26 -16.62 -5.28 -25.19
CA ALA A 26 -16.80 -4.18 -24.24
C ALA A 26 -18.15 -3.51 -24.39
N TYR A 27 -18.66 -3.37 -25.62
CA TYR A 27 -19.97 -2.79 -25.91
C TYR A 27 -21.12 -3.65 -25.37
N PHE A 28 -21.07 -4.97 -25.59
CA PHE A 28 -22.11 -5.89 -25.14
C PHE A 28 -22.06 -6.20 -23.64
N ASN A 29 -20.91 -6.09 -22.99
CA ASN A 29 -20.73 -6.43 -21.56
C ASN A 29 -20.57 -5.22 -20.63
N ARG A 30 -21.07 -4.04 -21.01
CA ARG A 30 -20.98 -2.81 -20.19
C ARG A 30 -21.50 -2.93 -18.75
N LYS A 31 -22.30 -3.96 -18.46
CA LYS A 31 -22.92 -4.17 -17.13
C LYS A 31 -22.13 -5.05 -16.17
N THR A 32 -21.04 -5.70 -16.59
CA THR A 32 -20.27 -6.58 -15.71
C THR A 32 -18.84 -6.07 -15.54
N SER A 33 -18.40 -5.87 -14.29
CA SER A 33 -17.03 -5.48 -13.93
C SER A 33 -15.97 -6.52 -14.35
N ASP A 34 -16.39 -7.74 -14.67
CA ASP A 34 -15.52 -8.90 -14.92
C ASP A 34 -14.81 -8.87 -16.27
N TRP A 35 -15.32 -8.16 -17.28
CA TRP A 35 -14.72 -8.17 -18.62
C TRP A 35 -13.32 -7.52 -18.65
N SER A 36 -13.11 -6.44 -17.89
CA SER A 36 -11.83 -5.77 -17.82
C SER A 36 -10.78 -6.66 -17.14
N LEU A 37 -11.16 -7.35 -16.08
CA LEU A 37 -10.30 -8.29 -15.38
C LEU A 37 -9.89 -9.46 -16.31
N ARG A 38 -10.85 -10.05 -17.03
CA ARG A 38 -10.57 -11.12 -18.02
C ARG A 38 -9.59 -10.68 -19.11
N LEU A 39 -9.71 -9.43 -19.58
CA LEU A 39 -8.76 -8.90 -20.57
C LEU A 39 -7.35 -8.73 -19.99
N PHE A 40 -7.22 -8.30 -18.74
CA PHE A 40 -5.92 -8.26 -18.07
C PHE A 40 -5.33 -9.66 -17.92
N GLU A 41 -6.14 -10.65 -17.52
CA GLU A 41 -5.71 -12.04 -17.42
C GLU A 41 -5.27 -12.62 -18.76
N MET A 42 -6.05 -12.39 -19.83
CA MET A 42 -5.69 -12.81 -21.19
C MET A 42 -4.38 -12.16 -21.65
N THR A 43 -4.24 -10.87 -21.40
CA THR A 43 -3.02 -10.11 -21.72
C THR A 43 -1.83 -10.67 -20.94
N GLN A 44 -1.99 -10.99 -19.65
CA GLN A 44 -0.95 -11.61 -18.85
C GLN A 44 -0.57 -13.00 -19.37
N ARG A 45 -1.54 -13.83 -19.76
CA ARG A 45 -1.25 -15.14 -20.38
C ARG A 45 -0.46 -15.04 -21.68
N LEU A 46 -0.75 -13.99 -22.48
CA LEU A 46 0.04 -13.71 -23.69
C LEU A 46 1.48 -13.29 -23.34
N ILE A 47 1.65 -12.43 -22.34
CA ILE A 47 2.97 -12.04 -21.82
C ILE A 47 3.74 -13.27 -21.34
N ASP A 48 3.11 -14.14 -20.56
CA ASP A 48 3.72 -15.37 -20.03
C ASP A 48 4.22 -16.28 -21.18
N LYS A 49 3.38 -16.45 -22.21
CA LYS A 49 3.75 -17.25 -23.41
C LYS A 49 4.92 -16.65 -24.15
N LEU A 50 4.93 -15.32 -24.34
CA LEU A 50 6.05 -14.64 -25.02
C LEU A 50 7.34 -14.72 -24.20
N LEU A 51 7.26 -14.58 -22.88
CA LEU A 51 8.41 -14.72 -21.99
C LEU A 51 8.95 -16.17 -21.94
N SER A 52 8.08 -17.19 -22.14
CA SER A 52 8.53 -18.58 -22.16
C SER A 52 9.42 -18.93 -23.40
N ILE A 53 9.22 -18.23 -24.52
CA ILE A 53 9.97 -18.45 -25.76
C ILE A 53 11.04 -17.37 -26.01
N ALA A 54 11.07 -16.32 -25.21
CA ALA A 54 12.04 -15.23 -25.37
C ALA A 54 13.48 -15.74 -25.14
N PRO A 55 14.42 -15.48 -26.04
CA PRO A 55 15.82 -15.81 -25.84
C PRO A 55 16.37 -14.93 -24.71
N ILE A 56 16.80 -15.54 -23.61
CA ILE A 56 17.31 -14.83 -22.46
C ILE A 56 18.80 -15.07 -22.35
N LYS A 57 19.58 -14.03 -22.55
CA LYS A 57 20.97 -14.04 -22.19
C LYS A 57 21.06 -13.76 -20.68
N ARG A 58 21.22 -14.81 -19.88
CA ARG A 58 21.43 -14.68 -18.43
C ARG A 58 22.69 -13.88 -18.19
N GLN A 59 22.62 -12.92 -17.28
CA GLN A 59 23.82 -12.34 -16.71
C GLN A 59 24.39 -13.37 -15.74
N ASN A 60 25.61 -13.80 -15.96
CA ASN A 60 26.29 -14.71 -15.04
C ASN A 60 26.46 -13.98 -13.71
N ALA A 61 25.59 -14.28 -12.78
CA ALA A 61 25.72 -13.81 -11.42
C ALA A 61 26.87 -14.61 -10.78
N THR A 62 27.99 -13.94 -10.55
CA THR A 62 29.10 -14.44 -9.72
C THR A 62 28.79 -14.24 -8.23
N GLU A 63 27.77 -13.47 -7.92
CA GLU A 63 27.39 -13.03 -6.58
C GLU A 63 26.07 -13.69 -6.15
N LYS A 64 26.06 -14.22 -4.93
CA LYS A 64 24.83 -14.72 -4.31
C LYS A 64 23.87 -13.57 -4.05
N ALA A 65 22.63 -13.70 -4.48
CA ALA A 65 21.63 -12.67 -4.29
C ALA A 65 20.35 -13.24 -3.64
N LEU A 66 19.80 -12.48 -2.68
CA LEU A 66 18.52 -12.71 -2.06
C LEU A 66 17.59 -11.58 -2.44
N CYS A 67 16.43 -11.92 -3.01
CA CYS A 67 15.45 -10.96 -3.47
C CYS A 67 14.18 -11.00 -2.62
N ILE A 68 13.71 -9.83 -2.18
CA ILE A 68 12.41 -9.66 -1.50
C ILE A 68 11.48 -8.92 -2.44
N VAL A 69 10.32 -9.52 -2.76
CA VAL A 69 9.33 -8.96 -3.69
C VAL A 69 8.14 -8.44 -2.90
N ARG A 70 7.86 -7.12 -2.98
CA ARG A 70 6.69 -6.52 -2.36
C ARG A 70 6.15 -5.36 -3.20
N LEU A 71 5.09 -5.60 -3.96
CA LEU A 71 4.51 -4.60 -4.88
C LEU A 71 3.27 -3.91 -4.32
N ASP A 72 2.89 -4.21 -3.08
CA ASP A 72 1.78 -3.54 -2.40
C ASP A 72 2.06 -2.05 -2.18
N VAL A 73 1.08 -1.38 -1.60
CA VAL A 73 1.14 0.06 -1.36
C VAL A 73 1.95 0.40 -0.09
N VAL A 74 1.96 1.68 0.24
CA VAL A 74 2.83 2.29 1.25
C VAL A 74 2.72 1.63 2.64
N GLY A 75 1.49 1.33 3.11
CA GLY A 75 1.29 0.74 4.44
C GLY A 75 1.94 -0.64 4.58
N ASP A 76 1.77 -1.47 3.56
CA ASP A 76 2.34 -2.81 3.49
C ASP A 76 3.87 -2.78 3.48
N TYR A 77 4.46 -1.84 2.74
CA TYR A 77 5.90 -1.62 2.74
C TYR A 77 6.40 -1.24 4.14
N ILE A 78 5.74 -0.30 4.84
CA ILE A 78 6.14 0.13 6.19
C ILE A 78 6.15 -1.05 7.17
N LEU A 79 5.20 -1.97 7.06
CA LEU A 79 5.15 -3.16 7.91
C LEU A 79 6.23 -4.20 7.54
N THR A 80 6.56 -4.34 6.24
CA THR A 80 7.52 -5.34 5.76
C THR A 80 8.98 -4.91 5.95
N ARG A 81 9.30 -3.63 5.75
CA ARG A 81 10.67 -3.11 5.72
C ARG A 81 11.48 -3.36 7.00
N ASN A 82 10.79 -3.50 8.14
CA ASN A 82 11.45 -3.77 9.43
C ASN A 82 12.29 -5.06 9.40
N PHE A 83 11.97 -5.97 8.51
CA PHE A 83 12.68 -7.25 8.37
C PHE A 83 13.91 -7.17 7.46
N PHE A 84 14.19 -6.03 6.80
CA PHE A 84 15.39 -5.89 5.97
C PHE A 84 16.69 -5.94 6.78
N ALA A 85 16.69 -5.38 7.99
CA ALA A 85 17.85 -5.44 8.87
C ALA A 85 18.24 -6.88 9.25
N PRO A 86 17.34 -7.75 9.72
CA PRO A 86 17.63 -9.17 9.92
C PRO A 86 18.17 -9.89 8.67
N PHE A 87 17.61 -9.58 7.48
CA PHE A 87 18.16 -10.17 6.26
C PHE A 87 19.59 -9.74 6.02
N LYS A 88 19.91 -8.45 6.16
CA LYS A 88 21.27 -7.94 6.00
C LYS A 88 22.24 -8.55 7.02
N GLU A 89 21.79 -8.74 8.25
CA GLU A 89 22.58 -9.33 9.33
C GLU A 89 22.92 -10.81 9.09
N HIS A 90 21.93 -11.62 8.70
CA HIS A 90 22.09 -13.06 8.57
C HIS A 90 22.55 -13.54 7.19
N TYR A 91 22.47 -12.67 6.17
CA TYR A 91 22.89 -12.94 4.79
C TYR A 91 24.00 -11.98 4.33
N LYS A 92 25.07 -11.83 5.16
CA LYS A 92 26.18 -10.88 4.91
C LYS A 92 26.94 -11.13 3.61
N ASP A 93 26.95 -12.37 3.14
CA ASP A 93 27.58 -12.84 1.90
C ASP A 93 26.62 -12.79 0.69
N TYR A 94 25.41 -12.25 0.88
CA TYR A 94 24.43 -12.06 -0.18
C TYR A 94 24.21 -10.59 -0.49
N LYS A 95 23.99 -10.31 -1.75
CA LYS A 95 23.40 -9.06 -2.19
C LYS A 95 21.91 -9.07 -1.88
N ILE A 96 21.46 -8.17 -1.04
CA ILE A 96 20.04 -8.02 -0.71
C ILE A 96 19.38 -7.12 -1.75
N VAL A 97 18.42 -7.66 -2.50
CA VAL A 97 17.70 -6.96 -3.55
C VAL A 97 16.23 -6.80 -3.14
N PHE A 98 15.70 -5.59 -3.25
CA PHE A 98 14.31 -5.31 -3.01
C PHE A 98 13.60 -4.94 -4.32
N ILE A 99 12.58 -5.73 -4.71
CA ILE A 99 11.70 -5.42 -5.85
C ILE A 99 10.41 -4.84 -5.26
N GLY A 100 10.23 -3.56 -5.46
CA GLY A 100 9.12 -2.79 -4.89
C GLY A 100 8.30 -2.02 -5.90
N ASN A 101 7.26 -1.39 -5.40
CA ASN A 101 6.40 -0.49 -6.16
C ASN A 101 7.06 0.90 -6.30
N SER A 102 7.01 1.49 -7.49
CA SER A 102 7.64 2.80 -7.75
C SER A 102 7.11 3.94 -6.89
N ILE A 103 5.92 3.78 -6.27
CA ILE A 103 5.35 4.81 -5.38
C ILE A 103 6.18 5.03 -4.12
N ILE A 104 6.91 4.00 -3.65
CA ILE A 104 7.72 4.08 -2.43
C ILE A 104 9.20 4.40 -2.71
N LYS A 105 9.58 4.58 -3.98
CA LYS A 105 10.97 4.66 -4.41
C LYS A 105 11.79 5.65 -3.59
N ASP A 106 11.37 6.90 -3.54
CA ASP A 106 12.15 7.98 -2.92
C ASP A 106 12.33 7.76 -1.41
N LEU A 107 11.30 7.20 -0.76
CA LEU A 107 11.35 6.87 0.65
C LEU A 107 12.27 5.67 0.93
N SER A 108 12.07 4.57 0.21
CA SER A 108 12.78 3.32 0.49
C SER A 108 14.28 3.42 0.21
N VAL A 109 14.68 4.12 -0.85
CA VAL A 109 16.10 4.35 -1.15
C VAL A 109 16.79 5.12 -0.02
N ILE A 110 16.12 6.08 0.59
CA ILE A 110 16.68 6.87 1.69
C ILE A 110 16.63 6.10 3.02
N ALA A 111 15.50 5.45 3.32
CA ALA A 111 15.29 4.82 4.63
C ALA A 111 15.94 3.43 4.74
N ASP A 112 16.08 2.70 3.64
CA ASP A 112 16.49 1.28 3.67
C ASP A 112 17.84 0.98 3.01
N SER A 113 18.54 1.99 2.46
CA SER A 113 19.90 1.80 1.90
C SER A 113 20.92 1.17 2.85
N PRO A 114 20.80 1.25 4.18
CA PRO A 114 21.69 0.52 5.07
C PRO A 114 21.48 -1.01 5.02
N TYR A 115 20.32 -1.48 4.57
CA TYR A 115 19.92 -2.89 4.64
C TYR A 115 19.70 -3.53 3.26
N VAL A 116 19.52 -2.73 2.23
CA VAL A 116 19.21 -3.18 0.85
C VAL A 116 20.30 -2.67 -0.08
N ASP A 117 20.97 -3.59 -0.79
CA ASP A 117 22.08 -3.27 -1.69
C ASP A 117 21.61 -2.82 -3.07
N GLU A 118 20.45 -3.33 -3.52
CA GLU A 118 19.86 -2.96 -4.81
C GLU A 118 18.35 -2.82 -4.71
N PHE A 119 17.83 -1.74 -5.32
CA PHE A 119 16.40 -1.47 -5.43
C PHE A 119 15.95 -1.56 -6.89
N ILE A 120 14.93 -2.35 -7.15
CA ILE A 120 14.25 -2.46 -8.44
C ILE A 120 12.81 -2.02 -8.25
N PHE A 121 12.40 -0.95 -8.95
CA PHE A 121 11.04 -0.42 -8.83
C PHE A 121 10.24 -0.68 -10.09
N LEU A 122 9.09 -1.34 -9.92
CA LEU A 122 8.13 -1.59 -10.98
C LEU A 122 7.07 -0.48 -11.02
N ASP A 123 6.61 -0.15 -12.22
CA ASP A 123 5.70 0.99 -12.45
C ASP A 123 4.36 0.81 -11.74
N HIS A 124 4.10 1.61 -10.70
CA HIS A 124 2.86 1.59 -9.94
C HIS A 124 1.62 1.64 -10.84
N SER A 125 1.62 2.44 -11.91
CA SER A 125 0.47 2.59 -12.80
C SER A 125 0.13 1.30 -13.56
N ILE A 126 1.08 0.37 -13.66
CA ILE A 126 0.95 -0.90 -14.37
C ILE A 126 0.66 -2.06 -13.41
N TRP A 127 1.28 -2.03 -12.23
CA TRP A 127 1.17 -3.12 -11.25
C TRP A 127 0.04 -2.90 -10.26
N ASN A 128 -0.62 -1.75 -10.27
CA ASN A 128 -1.82 -1.49 -9.49
C ASN A 128 -3.07 -1.79 -10.33
N GLN A 129 -3.77 -2.87 -10.02
CA GLN A 129 -4.98 -3.31 -10.74
C GLN A 129 -6.12 -2.28 -10.67
N TYR A 130 -6.20 -1.51 -9.60
CA TYR A 130 -7.21 -0.47 -9.43
C TYR A 130 -7.15 0.59 -10.54
N ASN A 131 -5.94 0.93 -11.02
CA ASN A 131 -5.77 1.84 -12.15
C ASN A 131 -6.43 1.30 -13.43
N GLY A 132 -6.30 -0.01 -13.69
CA GLY A 132 -6.96 -0.65 -14.83
C GLY A 132 -8.48 -0.58 -14.75
N TYR A 133 -9.02 -0.79 -13.58
CA TYR A 133 -10.48 -0.70 -13.32
C TYR A 133 -11.02 0.71 -13.53
N ILE A 134 -10.33 1.75 -13.03
CA ILE A 134 -10.70 3.15 -13.27
C ILE A 134 -10.72 3.45 -14.77
N HIS A 135 -9.68 3.07 -15.51
CA HIS A 135 -9.60 3.32 -16.94
C HIS A 135 -10.70 2.58 -17.72
N SER A 136 -11.07 1.38 -17.29
CA SER A 136 -12.13 0.60 -17.94
C SER A 136 -13.51 1.25 -17.83
N ARG A 137 -13.79 1.98 -16.75
CA ARG A 137 -15.06 2.68 -16.51
C ARG A 137 -15.16 4.01 -17.25
N GLN A 138 -14.06 4.67 -17.54
CA GLN A 138 -14.09 6.02 -18.06
C GLN A 138 -14.40 6.11 -19.56
N HIS A 139 -13.65 5.37 -20.42
CA HIS A 139 -13.83 5.33 -21.87
C HIS A 139 -13.11 4.14 -22.51
N ALA A 140 -13.73 3.46 -23.47
CA ALA A 140 -13.13 2.30 -24.15
C ALA A 140 -11.79 2.58 -24.81
N PHE A 141 -11.60 3.76 -25.42
CA PHE A 141 -10.34 4.17 -26.05
C PHE A 141 -9.21 4.39 -25.04
N ARG A 142 -9.52 5.01 -23.87
CA ARG A 142 -8.54 5.20 -22.77
C ARG A 142 -8.13 3.85 -22.19
N PHE A 143 -9.10 2.96 -22.01
CA PHE A 143 -8.83 1.61 -21.53
C PHE A 143 -7.92 0.84 -22.49
N LEU A 144 -8.18 0.88 -23.79
CA LEU A 144 -7.36 0.20 -24.79
C LEU A 144 -5.92 0.73 -24.80
N ARG A 145 -5.75 2.06 -24.79
CA ARG A 145 -4.42 2.69 -24.67
C ARG A 145 -3.69 2.25 -23.39
N TYR A 146 -4.43 2.14 -22.28
CA TYR A 146 -3.89 1.64 -21.03
C TYR A 146 -3.48 0.16 -21.15
N LEU A 147 -4.31 -0.69 -21.75
CA LEU A 147 -4.02 -2.12 -21.94
C LEU A 147 -2.78 -2.35 -22.79
N LEU A 148 -2.59 -1.55 -23.84
CA LEU A 148 -1.37 -1.60 -24.67
C LEU A 148 -0.13 -1.16 -23.85
N LYS A 149 -0.24 -0.08 -23.07
CA LYS A 149 0.83 0.37 -22.16
C LYS A 149 1.13 -0.71 -21.13
N PHE A 150 0.10 -1.33 -20.55
CA PHE A 150 0.22 -2.43 -19.62
C PHE A 150 1.00 -3.59 -20.23
N PHE A 151 0.62 -4.05 -21.42
CA PHE A 151 1.31 -5.13 -22.12
C PHE A 151 2.81 -4.82 -22.33
N ILE A 152 3.12 -3.69 -22.95
CA ILE A 152 4.50 -3.32 -23.30
C ILE A 152 5.37 -3.17 -22.06
N LYS A 153 4.91 -2.40 -21.08
CA LYS A 153 5.70 -2.14 -19.86
C LYS A 153 5.89 -3.42 -19.04
N ARG A 154 4.81 -4.14 -18.80
CA ARG A 154 4.85 -5.37 -17.99
C ARG A 154 5.75 -6.44 -18.61
N TYR A 155 5.65 -6.63 -19.93
CA TYR A 155 6.55 -7.52 -20.65
C TYR A 155 8.02 -7.11 -20.48
N ASN A 156 8.36 -5.83 -20.65
CA ASN A 156 9.73 -5.35 -20.53
C ASN A 156 10.27 -5.48 -19.11
N GLU A 157 9.47 -5.14 -18.10
CA GLU A 157 9.86 -5.25 -16.70
C GLU A 157 10.09 -6.73 -16.31
N LEU A 158 9.20 -7.63 -16.68
CA LEU A 158 9.38 -9.07 -16.43
C LEU A 158 10.56 -9.65 -17.22
N LEU A 159 10.78 -9.23 -18.46
CA LEU A 159 11.94 -9.64 -19.25
C LEU A 159 13.26 -9.16 -18.62
N MET A 160 13.27 -7.95 -18.05
CA MET A 160 14.41 -7.44 -17.30
C MET A 160 14.69 -8.30 -16.07
N LEU A 161 13.68 -8.56 -15.25
CA LEU A 161 13.80 -9.35 -14.03
C LEU A 161 14.28 -10.78 -14.31
N LYS A 162 13.85 -11.39 -15.40
CA LYS A 162 14.21 -12.75 -15.78
C LYS A 162 15.70 -12.92 -16.17
N LYS A 163 16.44 -11.84 -16.40
CA LYS A 163 17.87 -11.90 -16.77
C LYS A 163 18.80 -12.11 -15.59
N THR A 164 18.35 -11.79 -14.38
CA THR A 164 19.15 -11.90 -13.15
C THR A 164 18.77 -13.17 -12.42
N HIS A 165 19.79 -13.95 -12.02
CA HIS A 165 19.61 -15.10 -11.18
C HIS A 165 19.69 -14.72 -9.70
N TYR A 166 18.74 -15.22 -8.91
CA TYR A 166 18.73 -15.12 -7.45
C TYR A 166 18.89 -16.50 -6.83
N GLU A 167 19.63 -16.62 -5.76
CA GLU A 167 19.65 -17.87 -5.02
C GLU A 167 18.33 -18.06 -4.28
N ILE A 168 17.81 -16.96 -3.68
CA ILE A 168 16.55 -16.99 -2.93
C ILE A 168 15.69 -15.79 -3.39
N ALA A 169 14.41 -16.03 -3.67
CA ALA A 169 13.41 -15.00 -3.87
C ALA A 169 12.24 -15.24 -2.91
N ILE A 170 11.80 -14.18 -2.21
CA ILE A 170 10.77 -14.26 -1.17
C ILE A 170 9.62 -13.33 -1.52
N ASN A 171 8.39 -13.86 -1.49
CA ASN A 171 7.15 -13.09 -1.56
C ASN A 171 6.44 -13.17 -0.20
N PRO A 172 6.51 -12.12 0.65
CA PRO A 172 5.88 -12.08 1.96
C PRO A 172 4.42 -11.60 1.94
N VAL A 173 3.81 -11.53 0.76
CA VAL A 173 2.43 -11.03 0.61
C VAL A 173 1.44 -12.02 1.18
N LEU A 174 0.50 -11.51 1.99
CA LEU A 174 -0.68 -12.29 2.38
C LEU A 174 -1.46 -12.69 1.12
N PRO A 175 -1.95 -13.92 1.03
CA PRO A 175 -2.69 -14.41 -0.12
C PRO A 175 -4.11 -13.81 -0.17
N TRP A 176 -4.20 -12.52 -0.46
CA TRP A 176 -5.46 -11.79 -0.57
C TRP A 176 -6.15 -11.92 -1.93
N GLY A 177 -5.64 -12.77 -2.82
CA GLY A 177 -6.17 -12.94 -4.17
C GLY A 177 -5.65 -11.95 -5.21
N ASP A 178 -4.69 -11.10 -4.86
CA ASP A 178 -4.03 -10.14 -5.80
C ASP A 178 -2.91 -10.82 -6.61
N ILE A 179 -3.23 -11.94 -7.20
CA ILE A 179 -2.36 -12.87 -7.89
C ILE A 179 -1.64 -12.27 -9.10
N LEU A 180 -2.14 -11.14 -9.60
CA LEU A 180 -1.58 -10.53 -10.79
C LEU A 180 -0.39 -9.60 -10.52
N ARG A 181 0.13 -9.54 -9.29
CA ARG A 181 1.26 -8.67 -8.93
C ARG A 181 2.49 -9.46 -8.53
N ASP A 182 2.63 -9.70 -7.24
CA ASP A 182 3.83 -10.30 -6.65
C ASP A 182 4.04 -11.73 -7.14
N ASP A 183 2.98 -12.53 -7.25
CA ASP A 183 3.06 -13.91 -7.75
C ASP A 183 3.47 -13.98 -9.23
N ILE A 184 3.05 -13.02 -10.05
CA ILE A 184 3.52 -12.95 -11.45
C ILE A 184 5.00 -12.61 -11.53
N VAL A 185 5.48 -11.70 -10.67
CA VAL A 185 6.92 -11.42 -10.58
C VAL A 185 7.66 -12.68 -10.14
N MET A 186 7.21 -13.33 -9.07
CA MET A 186 7.82 -14.56 -8.57
C MET A 186 7.84 -15.69 -9.61
N LYS A 187 6.78 -15.82 -10.41
CA LYS A 187 6.71 -16.80 -11.51
C LYS A 187 7.85 -16.61 -12.51
N HIS A 188 8.16 -15.36 -12.86
CA HIS A 188 9.11 -15.02 -13.92
C HIS A 188 10.54 -14.77 -13.43
N LEU A 189 10.76 -14.58 -12.13
CA LEU A 189 12.12 -14.52 -11.59
C LEU A 189 12.87 -15.82 -11.86
N ASP A 190 14.15 -15.72 -12.16
CA ASP A 190 15.07 -16.85 -12.17
C ASP A 190 15.65 -16.99 -10.75
N ALA A 191 15.14 -17.94 -9.96
CA ALA A 191 15.62 -18.18 -8.59
C ALA A 191 15.67 -19.67 -8.27
N SER A 192 16.73 -20.08 -7.53
CA SER A 192 16.88 -21.46 -7.06
C SER A 192 15.81 -21.83 -6.04
N PHE A 193 15.55 -20.91 -5.10
CA PHE A 193 14.50 -21.05 -4.09
C PHE A 193 13.49 -19.91 -4.22
N LYS A 194 12.23 -20.25 -4.46
CA LYS A 194 11.11 -19.32 -4.47
C LYS A 194 10.22 -19.61 -3.28
N VAL A 195 10.11 -18.63 -2.39
CA VAL A 195 9.51 -18.80 -1.07
C VAL A 195 8.28 -17.92 -0.93
N SER A 196 7.21 -18.45 -0.37
CA SER A 196 6.00 -17.71 -0.02
C SER A 196 5.20 -18.43 1.07
N VAL A 197 4.00 -17.94 1.32
CA VAL A 197 3.03 -18.53 2.24
C VAL A 197 2.08 -19.43 1.47
N ARG A 198 1.66 -20.55 2.08
CA ARG A 198 0.63 -21.41 1.51
C ARG A 198 -0.69 -20.68 1.41
N HIS A 199 -1.22 -20.64 0.20
CA HIS A 199 -2.57 -20.14 -0.05
C HIS A 199 -3.57 -21.23 0.38
N GLU A 200 -4.28 -21.01 1.48
CA GLU A 200 -5.50 -21.77 1.71
C GLU A 200 -6.58 -21.28 0.75
N PRO A 201 -7.49 -22.17 0.27
CA PRO A 201 -8.59 -21.73 -0.56
C PRO A 201 -9.40 -20.68 0.21
N PHE A 202 -9.37 -19.47 -0.29
CA PHE A 202 -10.04 -18.34 0.33
C PHE A 202 -11.55 -18.50 0.15
N VAL A 203 -12.30 -18.49 1.24
CA VAL A 203 -13.75 -18.42 1.19
C VAL A 203 -14.12 -17.07 0.55
N ASP A 204 -14.74 -17.19 -0.58
CA ASP A 204 -15.29 -16.23 -1.52
C ASP A 204 -15.55 -14.81 -0.97
N ARG A 205 -14.80 -13.83 -1.48
CA ARG A 205 -15.13 -12.40 -1.39
C ARG A 205 -15.68 -11.86 -2.72
N GLY A 206 -16.27 -12.70 -3.57
CA GLY A 206 -16.92 -12.27 -4.80
C GLY A 206 -15.97 -11.85 -5.94
N HIS A 207 -14.68 -12.00 -5.79
CA HIS A 207 -13.69 -11.74 -6.84
C HIS A 207 -13.01 -13.05 -7.25
N HIS A 208 -13.71 -13.85 -8.04
CA HIS A 208 -13.13 -15.02 -8.67
C HIS A 208 -12.16 -14.58 -9.78
N SER A 209 -10.87 -14.49 -9.49
CA SER A 209 -9.90 -14.53 -10.58
C SER A 209 -9.75 -15.98 -11.04
N VAL A 210 -9.83 -16.22 -12.34
CA VAL A 210 -9.63 -17.54 -12.97
C VAL A 210 -8.25 -18.12 -12.64
N TYR A 211 -7.30 -17.26 -12.26
CA TYR A 211 -5.97 -17.65 -11.81
C TYR A 211 -5.95 -18.36 -10.44
N VAL A 212 -6.88 -18.05 -9.53
CA VAL A 212 -6.97 -18.64 -8.19
C VAL A 212 -7.61 -20.02 -8.24
N SER A 213 -8.62 -20.19 -9.11
CA SER A 213 -9.44 -21.41 -9.15
C SER A 213 -8.69 -22.66 -9.64
N ASP A 214 -7.56 -22.48 -10.34
CA ASP A 214 -6.85 -23.59 -10.98
C ASP A 214 -5.79 -24.28 -10.10
N GLY A 215 -5.57 -23.83 -8.86
CA GLY A 215 -4.50 -24.36 -7.99
C GLY A 215 -3.07 -24.15 -8.52
N LYS A 216 -2.93 -23.42 -9.64
CA LYS A 216 -1.71 -23.33 -10.45
C LYS A 216 -0.64 -22.38 -9.90
N ILE A 217 -0.96 -21.58 -8.86
CA ILE A 217 -0.01 -20.59 -8.31
C ILE A 217 1.09 -21.25 -7.51
N SER A 218 0.79 -22.39 -6.87
CA SER A 218 1.77 -23.09 -6.03
C SER A 218 2.90 -23.77 -6.83
N HIS A 219 2.73 -23.99 -8.14
CA HIS A 219 3.66 -24.82 -8.92
C HIS A 219 5.04 -24.20 -9.16
N PHE A 220 5.20 -22.90 -9.06
CA PHE A 220 6.50 -22.24 -9.25
C PHE A 220 7.21 -21.92 -7.94
N TYR A 221 6.54 -22.05 -6.77
CA TYR A 221 7.18 -21.93 -5.47
C TYR A 221 7.85 -23.23 -5.07
N THR A 222 9.09 -23.12 -4.57
CA THR A 222 9.84 -24.30 -4.05
C THR A 222 9.50 -24.54 -2.59
N HIS A 223 9.18 -23.47 -1.84
CA HIS A 223 8.86 -23.51 -0.42
C HIS A 223 7.62 -22.67 -0.13
N LEU A 224 6.63 -23.30 0.50
CA LEU A 224 5.40 -22.65 0.95
C LEU A 224 5.25 -22.89 2.45
N PHE A 225 5.39 -21.81 3.23
CA PHE A 225 5.20 -21.87 4.66
C PHE A 225 3.74 -21.86 5.05
N ASN A 226 3.38 -22.70 6.00
CA ASN A 226 2.03 -22.77 6.56
C ASN A 226 1.97 -21.84 7.78
N ILE A 227 1.60 -20.57 7.56
CA ILE A 227 1.46 -19.57 8.62
C ILE A 227 -0.01 -19.41 8.95
N PRO A 228 -0.41 -19.60 10.22
CA PRO A 228 -1.80 -19.43 10.62
C PRO A 228 -2.28 -18.00 10.35
N LYS A 229 -3.36 -17.87 9.56
CA LYS A 229 -3.93 -16.56 9.15
C LYS A 229 -4.83 -15.91 10.17
N VAL A 230 -5.28 -16.64 11.18
CA VAL A 230 -6.41 -16.24 12.00
C VAL A 230 -6.09 -14.96 12.75
N SER A 231 -6.71 -13.86 12.29
CA SER A 231 -6.84 -12.58 12.99
C SER A 231 -5.52 -11.97 13.49
N LYS A 232 -4.42 -12.16 12.73
CA LYS A 232 -3.14 -11.56 13.10
C LYS A 232 -2.92 -10.24 12.40
N PHE A 233 -2.36 -9.29 13.15
CA PHE A 233 -1.82 -8.06 12.59
C PHE A 233 -0.70 -8.38 11.58
N LEU A 234 -0.65 -7.68 10.45
CA LEU A 234 0.24 -8.04 9.33
C LEU A 234 1.72 -8.09 9.72
N PHE A 235 2.16 -7.23 10.63
CA PHE A 235 3.54 -7.26 11.12
C PHE A 235 3.86 -8.55 11.90
N GLU A 236 2.94 -9.02 12.74
CA GLU A 236 3.07 -10.27 13.48
C GLU A 236 3.07 -11.48 12.52
N PHE A 237 2.26 -11.41 11.46
CA PHE A 237 2.28 -12.40 10.41
C PHE A 237 3.66 -12.45 9.69
N HIS A 238 4.25 -11.28 9.40
CA HIS A 238 5.61 -11.23 8.85
C HIS A 238 6.65 -11.78 9.82
N GLN A 239 6.52 -11.52 11.12
CA GLN A 239 7.40 -12.10 12.13
C GLN A 239 7.37 -13.63 12.08
N ASP A 240 6.18 -14.23 12.02
CA ASP A 240 6.04 -15.69 11.94
C ASP A 240 6.62 -16.25 10.63
N LEU A 241 6.32 -15.61 9.49
CA LEU A 241 6.81 -16.04 8.18
C LEU A 241 8.35 -16.01 8.14
N PHE A 242 8.94 -14.89 8.54
CA PHE A 242 10.39 -14.75 8.48
C PHE A 242 11.08 -15.61 9.54
N SER A 243 10.46 -15.83 10.71
CA SER A 243 10.97 -16.80 11.69
C SER A 243 11.03 -18.21 11.10
N ALA A 244 9.97 -18.65 10.42
CA ALA A 244 9.96 -19.93 9.73
C ALA A 244 11.01 -19.99 8.60
N PHE A 245 11.16 -18.91 7.86
CA PHE A 245 12.17 -18.78 6.82
C PHE A 245 13.60 -18.91 7.37
N PHE A 246 13.97 -18.11 8.37
CA PHE A 246 15.31 -18.12 8.97
C PHE A 246 15.62 -19.49 9.60
N LYS A 247 14.63 -20.09 10.26
CA LYS A 247 14.78 -21.44 10.81
C LYS A 247 15.09 -22.46 9.72
N THR A 248 14.38 -22.40 8.60
CA THR A 248 14.54 -23.38 7.51
C THR A 248 15.84 -23.19 6.73
N PHE A 249 16.20 -21.95 6.39
CA PHE A 249 17.33 -21.67 5.50
C PHE A 249 18.67 -21.39 6.21
N LYS A 250 18.62 -21.03 7.51
CA LYS A 250 19.81 -20.70 8.30
C LYS A 250 19.92 -21.49 9.61
N GLY A 251 18.89 -22.22 10.02
CA GLY A 251 18.84 -22.89 11.31
C GLY A 251 18.78 -21.94 12.51
N VAL A 252 18.44 -20.68 12.28
CA VAL A 252 18.43 -19.60 13.29
C VAL A 252 17.00 -19.30 13.71
N ASP A 253 16.80 -19.11 15.00
CA ASP A 253 15.54 -18.61 15.55
C ASP A 253 15.56 -17.09 15.50
N LEU A 254 14.69 -16.47 14.69
CA LEU A 254 14.64 -15.02 14.55
C LEU A 254 14.04 -14.39 15.82
N ALA A 255 14.80 -13.54 16.49
CA ALA A 255 14.31 -12.76 17.60
C ALA A 255 13.16 -11.83 17.18
N PRO A 256 12.27 -11.41 18.11
CA PRO A 256 11.26 -10.40 17.81
C PRO A 256 11.89 -9.16 17.18
N VAL A 257 11.43 -8.81 15.98
CA VAL A 257 11.93 -7.64 15.23
C VAL A 257 11.27 -6.39 15.80
N PRO A 258 12.04 -5.33 16.12
CA PRO A 258 11.46 -4.08 16.59
C PRO A 258 10.68 -3.40 15.45
N PHE A 259 9.48 -2.89 15.78
CA PHE A 259 8.69 -2.10 14.84
C PHE A 259 9.09 -0.63 14.89
N GLY A 260 9.38 -0.05 13.73
CA GLY A 260 9.72 1.36 13.63
C GLY A 260 10.30 1.76 12.27
N MET A 261 10.49 3.05 12.09
CA MET A 261 11.16 3.62 10.92
C MET A 261 12.12 4.71 11.38
N GLU A 262 13.38 4.51 11.07
CA GLU A 262 14.39 5.57 11.22
C GLU A 262 14.56 6.29 9.89
N LEU A 263 14.50 7.59 9.92
CA LEU A 263 14.84 8.45 8.80
C LEU A 263 16.16 9.15 9.14
N PRO A 264 17.10 9.25 8.19
CA PRO A 264 18.34 9.99 8.39
C PRO A 264 18.03 11.47 8.71
N PRO A 265 19.03 12.26 9.14
CA PRO A 265 18.84 13.70 9.35
C PRO A 265 18.27 14.39 8.10
N SER A 266 17.42 15.42 8.28
CA SER A 266 16.81 16.14 7.15
C SER A 266 17.80 16.83 6.22
N SER A 267 19.05 16.98 6.65
CA SER A 267 20.15 17.50 5.82
C SER A 267 20.47 16.68 4.57
N VAL A 268 20.03 15.42 4.50
CA VAL A 268 20.16 14.59 3.27
C VAL A 268 19.10 14.94 2.19
N LEU A 269 18.07 15.69 2.56
CA LEU A 269 17.03 16.11 1.64
C LEU A 269 17.52 17.26 0.75
N LYS A 270 16.83 17.47 -0.37
CA LYS A 270 17.02 18.65 -1.21
C LYS A 270 16.72 19.92 -0.42
N GLU A 271 17.36 21.02 -0.77
CA GLU A 271 17.18 22.32 -0.12
C GLU A 271 15.70 22.75 -0.08
N SER A 272 14.96 22.55 -1.18
CA SER A 272 13.52 22.87 -1.22
C SER A 272 12.72 22.11 -0.18
N SER A 273 13.06 20.83 0.06
CA SER A 273 12.39 19.99 1.07
C SER A 273 12.80 20.41 2.48
N GLN A 274 14.07 20.79 2.70
CA GLN A 274 14.52 21.33 3.98
C GLN A 274 13.78 22.66 4.30
N ASN A 275 13.67 23.57 3.31
CA ASN A 275 12.95 24.82 3.45
C ASN A 275 11.45 24.60 3.76
N LEU A 276 10.83 23.59 3.15
CA LEU A 276 9.47 23.20 3.46
C LEU A 276 9.32 22.79 4.94
N LEU A 277 10.22 21.94 5.44
CA LEU A 277 10.19 21.47 6.83
C LEU A 277 10.50 22.61 7.82
N ASN A 278 11.47 23.47 7.52
CA ASN A 278 11.84 24.62 8.34
C ASN A 278 10.74 25.69 8.39
N GLY A 279 9.84 25.72 7.40
CA GLY A 279 8.67 26.60 7.36
C GLY A 279 7.50 26.12 8.24
N LEU A 280 7.58 24.92 8.83
CA LEU A 280 6.56 24.44 9.77
C LEU A 280 6.78 25.03 11.16
N SER A 281 5.69 25.21 11.90
CA SER A 281 5.76 25.61 13.31
C SER A 281 6.51 24.56 14.14
N SER A 282 7.08 24.97 15.27
CA SER A 282 7.69 24.02 16.23
C SER A 282 6.68 23.04 16.85
N ARG A 283 5.40 23.42 16.89
CA ARG A 283 4.28 22.58 17.30
C ARG A 283 3.27 22.47 16.18
N TYR A 284 3.10 21.26 15.65
CA TYR A 284 2.10 21.00 14.61
C TYR A 284 1.56 19.59 14.68
N GLY A 285 0.34 19.41 14.18
CA GLY A 285 -0.27 18.12 13.91
C GLY A 285 -0.49 17.91 12.42
N VAL A 286 -0.56 16.66 12.00
CA VAL A 286 -0.84 16.28 10.60
C VAL A 286 -2.25 15.75 10.48
N LEU A 287 -3.00 16.31 9.53
CA LEU A 287 -4.29 15.78 9.08
C LEU A 287 -4.16 15.20 7.68
N ASN A 288 -4.42 13.90 7.50
CA ASN A 288 -4.45 13.28 6.19
C ASN A 288 -5.88 13.03 5.72
N LEU A 289 -6.25 13.62 4.57
CA LEU A 289 -7.60 13.54 4.00
C LEU A 289 -7.81 12.30 3.14
N GLY A 290 -6.72 11.75 2.57
CA GLY A 290 -6.78 10.70 1.56
C GLY A 290 -7.01 9.30 2.11
N SER A 291 -7.71 8.51 1.31
CA SER A 291 -7.71 7.05 1.37
C SER A 291 -7.88 6.47 -0.03
N SER A 292 -7.43 5.25 -0.25
CA SER A 292 -7.59 4.55 -1.54
C SER A 292 -9.03 4.12 -1.83
N ASP A 293 -9.89 4.11 -0.82
CA ASP A 293 -11.28 3.70 -0.89
C ASP A 293 -12.19 4.85 -0.47
N PHE A 294 -13.21 5.13 -1.27
CA PHE A 294 -14.20 6.17 -1.01
C PHE A 294 -14.94 5.96 0.32
N PHE A 295 -15.28 4.72 0.68
CA PHE A 295 -15.95 4.38 1.95
C PHE A 295 -15.08 4.61 3.19
N ARG A 296 -13.79 4.86 3.00
CA ARG A 296 -12.82 5.22 4.05
C ARG A 296 -12.53 6.72 4.09
N CYS A 297 -13.16 7.55 3.24
CA CYS A 297 -12.94 8.99 3.21
C CYS A 297 -13.95 9.71 4.10
N TYR A 298 -13.51 10.16 5.27
CA TYR A 298 -14.34 10.90 6.22
C TYR A 298 -14.55 12.35 5.76
N ARG A 299 -15.81 12.80 5.74
CA ARG A 299 -16.19 14.09 5.17
C ARG A 299 -16.37 15.21 6.21
N TYR A 300 -16.39 14.88 7.49
CA TYR A 300 -16.75 15.83 8.55
C TYR A 300 -15.56 16.36 9.35
N PHE A 301 -14.33 16.32 8.80
CA PHE A 301 -13.16 16.90 9.44
C PHE A 301 -13.34 18.39 9.77
N ASN A 302 -14.13 19.14 9.00
CA ASN A 302 -14.44 20.53 9.26
C ASN A 302 -15.15 20.75 10.61
N ARG A 303 -15.87 19.74 11.10
CA ARG A 303 -16.53 19.76 12.43
C ARG A 303 -15.53 19.56 13.56
N ILE A 304 -14.46 18.83 13.31
CA ILE A 304 -13.42 18.47 14.28
C ILE A 304 -12.36 19.57 14.39
N VAL A 305 -11.80 20.02 13.25
CA VAL A 305 -10.65 20.92 13.21
C VAL A 305 -10.90 22.27 13.85
N ARG A 306 -12.15 22.74 13.89
CA ARG A 306 -12.53 24.00 14.56
C ARG A 306 -12.35 23.97 16.07
N TYR A 307 -12.32 22.77 16.66
CA TYR A 307 -12.11 22.56 18.11
C TYR A 307 -10.67 22.22 18.44
N LEU A 308 -9.80 21.97 17.46
CA LEU A 308 -8.38 21.80 17.73
C LEU A 308 -7.77 23.10 18.25
N ASN A 309 -6.77 22.96 19.11
CA ASN A 309 -6.04 24.07 19.71
C ASN A 309 -5.37 24.93 18.62
N ALA A 310 -5.65 26.22 18.59
CA ALA A 310 -5.16 27.12 17.56
C ALA A 310 -3.66 27.44 17.68
N ASP A 311 -3.03 27.15 18.83
CA ASP A 311 -1.58 27.31 19.05
C ASP A 311 -0.77 26.20 18.37
N ILE A 312 -1.43 25.10 18.00
CA ILE A 312 -0.83 23.99 17.25
C ILE A 312 -1.15 24.19 15.77
N GLN A 313 -0.12 24.29 14.93
CA GLN A 313 -0.32 24.39 13.49
C GLN A 313 -0.93 23.09 12.95
N LEU A 314 -1.96 23.19 12.10
CA LEU A 314 -2.54 22.04 11.43
C LEU A 314 -2.00 21.92 9.99
N VAL A 315 -1.21 20.89 9.72
CA VAL A 315 -0.66 20.59 8.40
C VAL A 315 -1.57 19.59 7.69
N ILE A 316 -2.26 20.02 6.65
CA ILE A 316 -3.22 19.20 5.92
C ILE A 316 -2.53 18.58 4.71
N CYS A 317 -2.51 17.25 4.66
CA CYS A 317 -1.88 16.45 3.61
C CYS A 317 -2.91 15.66 2.79
N GLY A 318 -2.52 15.31 1.58
CA GLY A 318 -3.31 14.57 0.61
C GLY A 318 -2.70 14.66 -0.79
N THR A 319 -3.31 14.05 -1.78
CA THR A 319 -2.72 13.93 -3.13
C THR A 319 -3.64 14.37 -4.26
N THR A 320 -4.96 14.36 -4.07
CA THR A 320 -5.94 14.55 -5.14
C THR A 320 -6.50 15.98 -5.21
N PRO A 321 -6.98 16.43 -6.38
CA PRO A 321 -7.67 17.72 -6.52
C PRO A 321 -8.92 17.85 -5.64
N THR A 322 -9.62 16.74 -5.36
CA THR A 322 -10.78 16.73 -4.47
C THR A 322 -10.37 17.01 -3.04
N GLU A 323 -9.29 16.39 -2.56
CA GLU A 323 -8.70 16.65 -1.25
C GLU A 323 -8.21 18.11 -1.13
N ALA A 324 -7.66 18.68 -2.21
CA ALA A 324 -7.24 20.10 -2.20
C ALA A 324 -8.43 21.06 -1.99
N LYS A 325 -9.59 20.76 -2.58
CA LYS A 325 -10.82 21.53 -2.35
C LYS A 325 -11.30 21.41 -0.90
N GLU A 326 -11.24 20.22 -0.33
CA GLU A 326 -11.60 19.99 1.07
C GLU A 326 -10.62 20.71 2.01
N ALA A 327 -9.31 20.57 1.78
CA ALA A 327 -8.29 21.26 2.55
C ALA A 327 -8.49 22.79 2.57
N ALA A 328 -8.92 23.39 1.46
CA ALA A 328 -9.20 24.82 1.41
C ALA A 328 -10.35 25.26 2.35
N LYS A 329 -11.34 24.38 2.59
CA LYS A 329 -12.39 24.65 3.60
C LYS A 329 -11.84 24.52 5.02
N LEU A 330 -10.98 23.52 5.25
CA LEU A 330 -10.37 23.26 6.57
C LEU A 330 -9.41 24.36 6.99
N VAL A 331 -8.63 24.93 6.05
CA VAL A 331 -7.77 26.12 6.30
C VAL A 331 -8.59 27.32 6.75
N LYS A 332 -9.83 27.47 6.27
CA LYS A 332 -10.75 28.53 6.76
C LYS A 332 -11.33 28.22 8.15
N ALA A 333 -11.47 26.95 8.48
CA ALA A 333 -12.06 26.49 9.75
C ALA A 333 -11.07 26.53 10.93
N HIS A 334 -9.78 26.43 10.67
CA HIS A 334 -8.72 26.44 11.70
C HIS A 334 -7.73 27.58 11.44
N LYS A 335 -7.59 28.51 12.40
CA LYS A 335 -6.83 29.76 12.26
C LYS A 335 -5.36 29.55 11.85
N ASN A 336 -4.73 28.48 12.34
CA ASN A 336 -3.32 28.14 12.10
C ASN A 336 -3.21 26.86 11.27
N ALA A 337 -3.90 26.79 10.11
CA ALA A 337 -3.84 25.64 9.22
C ALA A 337 -3.16 25.98 7.90
N ILE A 338 -2.37 25.04 7.38
CA ILE A 338 -1.78 25.12 6.05
C ILE A 338 -2.12 23.87 5.23
N SER A 339 -2.20 24.02 3.91
CA SER A 339 -2.44 22.90 3.00
C SER A 339 -1.20 22.56 2.19
N LEU A 340 -0.73 21.34 2.36
CA LEU A 340 0.33 20.70 1.58
C LEU A 340 -0.21 19.64 0.61
N VAL A 341 -1.53 19.61 0.37
CA VAL A 341 -2.15 18.68 -0.56
C VAL A 341 -1.58 18.81 -1.96
N GLY A 342 -1.04 17.70 -2.51
CA GLY A 342 -0.39 17.65 -3.81
C GLY A 342 0.97 18.36 -3.90
N LYS A 343 1.55 18.78 -2.77
CA LYS A 343 2.79 19.55 -2.71
C LYS A 343 3.96 18.80 -2.09
N THR A 344 3.76 17.57 -1.65
CA THR A 344 4.78 16.77 -0.97
C THR A 344 5.01 15.44 -1.70
N SER A 345 6.27 15.03 -1.79
CA SER A 345 6.65 13.65 -2.07
C SER A 345 6.34 12.75 -0.87
N LEU A 346 6.37 11.44 -1.07
CA LEU A 346 6.19 10.47 0.02
C LEU A 346 7.30 10.58 1.08
N LEU A 347 8.51 10.89 0.64
CA LEU A 347 9.65 11.12 1.54
C LEU A 347 9.44 12.36 2.42
N GLU A 348 9.08 13.50 1.83
CA GLU A 348 8.77 14.73 2.57
C GLU A 348 7.62 14.51 3.55
N TYR A 349 6.59 13.77 3.12
CA TYR A 349 5.46 13.40 3.97
C TYR A 349 5.90 12.61 5.21
N ALA A 350 6.85 11.67 5.05
CA ALA A 350 7.40 10.93 6.18
C ALA A 350 8.12 11.85 7.19
N TYR A 351 8.93 12.82 6.70
CA TYR A 351 9.58 13.79 7.59
C TYR A 351 8.58 14.73 8.27
N ILE A 352 7.54 15.15 7.58
CA ILE A 352 6.47 15.97 8.18
C ILE A 352 5.79 15.19 9.30
N ILE A 353 5.46 13.91 9.09
CA ILE A 353 4.86 13.07 10.14
C ILE A 353 5.82 12.85 11.31
N LYS A 354 7.10 12.64 11.04
CA LYS A 354 8.12 12.41 12.09
C LYS A 354 8.19 13.54 13.13
N GLY A 355 7.97 14.79 12.71
CA GLY A 355 8.00 15.96 13.59
C GLY A 355 6.65 16.34 14.19
N ALA A 356 5.56 15.64 13.86
CA ALA A 356 4.23 16.00 14.29
C ALA A 356 3.95 15.61 15.76
N GLU A 357 3.25 16.47 16.47
CA GLU A 357 2.74 16.21 17.82
C GLU A 357 1.59 15.20 17.79
N PHE A 358 0.75 15.27 16.76
CA PHE A 358 -0.30 14.28 16.53
C PHE A 358 -0.53 13.98 15.05
N ALA A 359 -1.12 12.84 14.78
CA ALA A 359 -1.61 12.43 13.48
C ALA A 359 -3.11 12.14 13.55
N LEU A 360 -3.89 12.74 12.68
CA LEU A 360 -5.32 12.53 12.54
C LEU A 360 -5.63 12.18 11.08
N GLY A 361 -6.47 11.21 10.82
CA GLY A 361 -6.84 10.92 9.44
C GLY A 361 -7.64 9.67 9.23
N ASN A 362 -7.90 9.38 7.97
CA ASN A 362 -8.56 8.16 7.55
C ASN A 362 -7.63 6.94 7.68
N GLU A 363 -8.21 5.76 7.70
CA GLU A 363 -7.50 4.50 7.58
C GLU A 363 -6.75 4.44 6.24
N SER A 364 -5.47 4.81 6.29
CA SER A 364 -4.57 4.91 5.14
C SER A 364 -3.10 4.88 5.59
N SER A 365 -2.17 5.25 4.72
CA SER A 365 -0.73 5.25 5.02
C SER A 365 -0.33 6.08 6.24
N ILE A 366 -1.09 7.12 6.62
CA ILE A 366 -0.79 7.95 7.80
C ILE A 366 -0.72 7.12 9.08
N ALA A 367 -1.62 6.15 9.24
CA ALA A 367 -1.63 5.27 10.41
C ALA A 367 -0.31 4.52 10.57
N HIS A 368 0.19 3.99 9.46
CA HIS A 368 1.43 3.21 9.44
C HIS A 368 2.67 4.09 9.61
N PHE A 369 2.72 5.25 8.96
CA PHE A 369 3.80 6.21 9.15
C PHE A 369 3.85 6.72 10.59
N ALA A 370 2.71 7.18 11.12
CA ALA A 370 2.67 7.73 12.45
C ALA A 370 3.09 6.72 13.53
N ALA A 371 2.64 5.47 13.39
CA ALA A 371 3.03 4.39 14.29
C ALA A 371 4.53 4.06 14.17
N ALA A 372 5.05 3.91 12.94
CA ALA A 372 6.45 3.58 12.70
C ALA A 372 7.42 4.71 13.08
N LEU A 373 7.00 5.96 12.96
CA LEU A 373 7.77 7.17 13.33
C LEU A 373 7.53 7.63 14.76
N LYS A 374 6.72 6.86 15.53
CA LYS A 374 6.46 7.07 16.97
C LYS A 374 5.84 8.44 17.28
N VAL A 375 4.86 8.86 16.47
CA VAL A 375 4.07 10.09 16.75
C VAL A 375 3.37 9.94 18.11
N PRO A 376 3.42 10.96 18.99
CA PRO A 376 2.90 10.87 20.35
C PRO A 376 1.41 10.53 20.45
N TYR A 377 0.58 11.04 19.52
CA TYR A 377 -0.87 10.79 19.50
C TYR A 377 -1.35 10.49 18.08
N ILE A 378 -2.03 9.37 17.91
CA ILE A 378 -2.48 8.89 16.59
C ILE A 378 -3.96 8.57 16.66
N PHE A 379 -4.77 9.30 15.88
CA PHE A 379 -6.22 9.14 15.81
C PHE A 379 -6.62 8.76 14.38
N ILE A 380 -7.09 7.53 14.20
CA ILE A 380 -7.43 6.97 12.88
C ILE A 380 -8.92 6.64 12.83
N LEU A 381 -9.59 7.17 11.82
CA LEU A 381 -10.98 6.86 11.52
C LEU A 381 -11.01 5.67 10.56
N SER A 382 -11.61 4.57 11.00
CA SER A 382 -11.68 3.33 10.24
C SER A 382 -13.12 2.84 10.11
N ASN A 383 -13.47 2.37 8.91
CA ASN A 383 -14.75 1.68 8.68
C ASN A 383 -14.72 0.21 9.11
N GLY A 384 -13.62 -0.28 9.65
CA GLY A 384 -13.42 -1.64 10.13
C GLY A 384 -13.06 -2.67 9.06
N SER A 385 -12.97 -2.28 7.77
CA SER A 385 -12.71 -3.24 6.68
C SER A 385 -11.36 -3.96 6.79
N SER A 386 -10.37 -3.36 7.44
CA SER A 386 -9.06 -3.95 7.69
C SER A 386 -8.79 -4.32 9.16
N TYR A 387 -9.87 -4.47 9.93
CA TYR A 387 -9.77 -4.87 11.34
C TYR A 387 -8.95 -6.15 11.51
N ALA A 388 -8.14 -6.17 12.57
CA ALA A 388 -7.17 -7.22 12.92
C ALA A 388 -5.99 -7.41 11.95
N THR A 389 -6.09 -6.96 10.68
CA THR A 389 -4.96 -7.06 9.73
C THR A 389 -4.06 -5.83 9.77
N PHE A 390 -4.66 -4.63 9.78
CA PHE A 390 -3.93 -3.36 9.78
C PHE A 390 -4.27 -2.47 10.97
N HIS A 391 -5.41 -2.68 11.62
CA HIS A 391 -5.92 -1.89 12.73
C HIS A 391 -6.75 -2.74 13.70
N PRO A 392 -6.74 -2.44 15.01
CA PRO A 392 -5.82 -1.53 15.69
C PRO A 392 -4.40 -2.14 15.75
N TYR A 393 -3.41 -1.29 15.94
CA TYR A 393 -2.06 -1.76 16.27
C TYR A 393 -2.06 -2.46 17.63
N PRO A 394 -1.36 -3.59 17.78
CA PRO A 394 -1.08 -4.16 19.09
C PRO A 394 -0.39 -3.11 19.98
N LYS A 395 -0.85 -2.98 21.23
CA LYS A 395 -0.28 -1.98 22.17
C LYS A 395 1.21 -2.17 22.42
N THR A 396 1.70 -3.38 22.27
CA THR A 396 3.14 -3.72 22.33
C THR A 396 3.95 -3.10 21.19
N LEU A 397 3.32 -2.81 20.05
CA LEU A 397 3.96 -2.17 18.89
C LEU A 397 3.73 -0.65 18.88
N CYS A 398 2.52 -0.20 19.20
CA CYS A 398 2.18 1.22 19.25
C CYS A 398 1.03 1.47 20.25
N ALA A 399 1.38 1.91 21.46
CA ALA A 399 0.39 2.18 22.52
C ALA A 399 -0.47 3.42 22.27
N THR A 400 0.05 4.37 21.46
CA THR A 400 -0.59 5.66 21.19
C THR A 400 -1.48 5.67 19.95
N HIS A 401 -1.74 4.50 19.36
CA HIS A 401 -2.58 4.34 18.19
C HIS A 401 -4.04 4.09 18.61
N HIS A 402 -4.86 5.11 18.43
CA HIS A 402 -6.28 5.11 18.75
C HIS A 402 -7.10 5.03 17.46
N VAL A 403 -7.96 4.02 17.35
CA VAL A 403 -8.82 3.84 16.19
C VAL A 403 -10.27 4.10 16.59
N ILE A 404 -10.92 4.98 15.84
CA ILE A 404 -12.32 5.34 16.03
C ILE A 404 -13.13 4.62 14.94
N TYR A 405 -14.08 3.82 15.38
CA TYR A 405 -14.98 3.04 14.53
C TYR A 405 -16.41 3.59 14.58
N PRO A 406 -17.25 3.31 13.56
CA PRO A 406 -18.69 3.49 13.68
C PRO A 406 -19.25 2.81 14.95
N THR A 407 -20.22 3.45 15.60
CA THR A 407 -20.79 2.95 16.87
C THR A 407 -21.30 1.51 16.73
N GLU A 408 -21.89 1.17 15.59
CA GLU A 408 -22.42 -0.18 15.34
C GLU A 408 -21.31 -1.23 15.13
N PHE A 409 -20.06 -0.81 14.89
CA PHE A 409 -18.93 -1.74 14.75
C PHE A 409 -18.62 -2.48 16.05
N THR A 410 -18.83 -1.84 17.21
CA THR A 410 -18.67 -2.49 18.52
C THR A 410 -19.58 -3.70 18.70
N ASN A 411 -20.81 -3.62 18.16
CA ASN A 411 -21.78 -4.72 18.20
C ASN A 411 -21.48 -5.82 17.15
N LEU A 412 -20.76 -5.46 16.06
CA LEU A 412 -20.38 -6.40 15.00
C LEU A 412 -19.10 -7.17 15.28
N ARG A 413 -18.28 -6.71 16.24
CA ARG A 413 -17.05 -7.41 16.67
C ARG A 413 -17.34 -8.84 17.14
N GLU A 414 -18.55 -9.08 17.61
CA GLU A 414 -19.05 -10.40 18.04
C GLU A 414 -19.79 -11.15 16.94
N SER A 415 -20.11 -10.50 15.81
CA SER A 415 -20.86 -11.10 14.72
C SER A 415 -19.92 -11.51 13.57
N LYS A 416 -20.23 -12.65 12.93
CA LYS A 416 -19.54 -13.16 11.73
C LYS A 416 -19.62 -12.21 10.51
N LYS A 417 -20.28 -11.05 10.62
CA LYS A 417 -20.46 -10.03 9.59
C LYS A 417 -19.40 -8.90 9.61
N ILE A 418 -18.24 -9.12 10.21
CA ILE A 418 -17.10 -8.16 10.29
C ILE A 418 -16.69 -7.58 8.92
N TRP A 419 -17.15 -8.18 7.84
CA TRP A 419 -16.70 -7.89 6.47
C TRP A 419 -17.65 -7.00 5.65
N GLU A 420 -18.78 -6.56 6.19
CA GLU A 420 -19.60 -5.56 5.51
C GLU A 420 -18.88 -4.22 5.55
N GLN A 421 -18.49 -3.71 4.38
CA GLN A 421 -17.89 -2.37 4.24
C GLN A 421 -18.93 -1.34 4.70
N ARG A 422 -18.62 -0.66 5.80
CA ARG A 422 -19.44 0.44 6.30
C ARG A 422 -18.82 1.76 5.91
N ASP A 423 -19.66 2.76 5.77
CA ASP A 423 -19.18 4.12 5.49
C ASP A 423 -18.55 4.70 6.77
N VAL A 424 -17.31 5.15 6.67
CA VAL A 424 -16.61 5.83 7.77
C VAL A 424 -17.36 7.10 8.22
N ASN A 425 -18.22 7.65 7.38
CA ASN A 425 -19.02 8.83 7.66
C ASN A 425 -20.15 8.60 8.69
N THR A 426 -20.37 7.36 9.13
CA THR A 426 -21.23 7.06 10.28
C THR A 426 -20.55 7.31 11.62
N ILE A 427 -19.24 7.58 11.64
CA ILE A 427 -18.52 8.02 12.85
C ILE A 427 -18.96 9.46 13.16
N LYS A 428 -19.54 9.67 14.34
CA LYS A 428 -19.93 10.99 14.81
C LYS A 428 -18.71 11.86 15.11
N PRO A 429 -18.72 13.16 14.75
CA PRO A 429 -17.65 14.08 15.14
C PRO A 429 -17.38 14.13 16.64
N SER A 430 -18.43 14.02 17.47
CA SER A 430 -18.30 13.95 18.94
C SER A 430 -17.48 12.75 19.40
N ALA A 431 -17.58 11.59 18.73
CA ALA A 431 -16.78 10.42 19.07
C ALA A 431 -15.27 10.65 18.85
N VAL A 432 -14.92 11.42 17.79
CA VAL A 432 -13.53 11.79 17.54
C VAL A 432 -13.02 12.77 18.60
N ILE A 433 -13.81 13.80 18.92
CA ILE A 433 -13.48 14.76 20.00
C ILE A 433 -13.35 14.05 21.36
N ALA A 434 -14.25 13.13 21.68
CA ALA A 434 -14.17 12.36 22.92
C ALA A 434 -12.87 11.55 23.00
N SER A 435 -12.48 10.89 21.93
CA SER A 435 -11.20 10.15 21.87
C SER A 435 -9.99 11.09 22.04
N ILE A 436 -9.99 12.27 21.41
CA ILE A 436 -8.91 13.25 21.60
C ILE A 436 -8.91 13.78 23.03
N LYS A 437 -10.08 14.07 23.61
CA LYS A 437 -10.22 14.57 24.98
C LYS A 437 -9.72 13.56 26.02
N GLU A 438 -9.98 12.27 25.79
CA GLU A 438 -9.53 11.19 26.66
C GLU A 438 -7.99 11.02 26.65
N HIS A 439 -7.38 11.08 25.48
CA HIS A 439 -5.97 10.69 25.33
C HIS A 439 -4.99 11.88 25.19
N ALA A 440 -5.47 13.02 24.71
CA ALA A 440 -4.66 14.21 24.45
C ALA A 440 -5.47 15.51 24.58
N PRO A 441 -6.03 15.84 25.76
CA PRO A 441 -6.94 16.97 25.94
C PRO A 441 -6.31 18.33 25.55
N HIS A 442 -5.00 18.48 25.67
CA HIS A 442 -4.27 19.70 25.31
C HIS A 442 -4.29 20.01 23.80
N LEU A 443 -4.66 19.03 22.96
CA LEU A 443 -4.86 19.23 21.52
C LEU A 443 -6.19 19.93 21.20
N LEU A 444 -7.08 20.08 22.18
CA LEU A 444 -8.38 20.74 22.05
C LEU A 444 -8.36 22.12 22.69
N LYS A 445 -9.28 22.98 22.26
CA LYS A 445 -9.60 24.23 22.96
C LYS A 445 -10.21 23.92 24.33
N GLU A 446 -9.91 24.74 25.35
CA GLU A 446 -10.34 24.53 26.75
C GLU A 446 -11.86 24.32 26.88
N ASN A 447 -12.66 25.06 26.13
CA ASN A 447 -14.12 25.03 26.21
C ASN A 447 -14.77 24.22 25.10
N THR A 448 -14.11 23.13 24.64
CA THR A 448 -14.68 22.23 23.64
C THR A 448 -15.90 21.50 24.21
N PRO A 449 -17.12 21.68 23.67
CA PRO A 449 -18.32 21.01 24.17
C PRO A 449 -18.28 19.50 23.90
N ASP A 450 -18.95 18.74 24.74
CA ASP A 450 -19.05 17.28 24.57
C ASP A 450 -20.02 16.92 23.43
N ASP A 451 -21.11 17.70 23.28
CA ASP A 451 -22.10 17.52 22.21
C ASP A 451 -21.88 18.54 21.10
N ILE A 452 -21.22 18.08 20.04
CA ILE A 452 -20.97 18.88 18.84
C ILE A 452 -21.78 18.39 17.63
N ASP A 453 -22.68 17.41 17.86
CA ASP A 453 -23.41 16.73 16.79
C ASP A 453 -24.78 17.36 16.48
N LYS A 454 -25.15 18.46 17.13
CA LYS A 454 -26.50 19.09 16.98
C LYS A 454 -26.94 19.33 15.55
N ASP A 455 -25.99 19.53 14.64
CA ASP A 455 -26.23 19.72 13.20
C ASP A 455 -25.64 18.59 12.37
N TYR A 456 -25.37 17.43 12.96
CA TYR A 456 -24.87 16.28 12.26
C TYR A 456 -26.03 15.47 11.68
N PHE A 457 -26.25 15.62 10.40
CA PHE A 457 -27.18 14.78 9.65
C PHE A 457 -26.35 13.80 8.81
N ILE A 458 -26.71 12.51 8.92
CA ILE A 458 -26.24 11.51 7.95
C ILE A 458 -26.99 11.83 6.66
N GLU A 459 -26.29 12.37 5.65
CA GLU A 459 -26.85 12.41 4.30
C GLU A 459 -27.04 10.95 3.86
N GLU A 460 -28.26 10.48 3.83
CA GLU A 460 -28.62 9.23 3.17
C GLU A 460 -28.24 9.36 1.69
N VAL A 461 -27.24 8.58 1.24
CA VAL A 461 -26.75 8.53 -0.14
C VAL A 461 -27.47 7.44 -0.90
#